data_906d1febb017cd4890ab56bb3a64227a
#
_entry.id   906d1febb017cd4890ab56bb3a64227a
#
_cell.length_a   1.000
_cell.length_b   1.000
_cell.length_c   1.000
_cell.angle_alpha   90.00
_cell.angle_beta   90.00
_cell.angle_gamma   90.00
#
_symmetry.space_group_name_H-M   'P 1'
#
loop_
_entity.id
_entity.type
_entity.pdbx_description
1 polymer ?
#
loop_
_entity_poly.entity_id
_entity_poly.type
_entity_poly.pdbx_seq_one_letter_code
_entity_poly.pdbx_strand_id
1 'polypeptide(L)'
;MQFQIPIQMNSPEVPVSYHDRILLVGSCFTEHIGNALEEMKFPVMQNPHGILFDPESVCESLKAYADNRQYKAEDLFELNEVWHSWQHHSRFSNTDRDAAVQGINTSVQAAHDFLKSATCVIITLGSSFTYRLTEQADRALLPEGAGVANCHRAPAQWFSKQMHSTERIHAMLKDCCDRLLAFNPGLRFIFTVSPVRHIRDGVVANNRSKARLIEAIHQLVETDKRFYYFPAYELVVDVLRDYRFYDIDLVHPNFAATSFVLEKFTEACMDKATGELMEEIRKIVISRKHKPFQAETQAHRSFLATQLQRATALQQQYPFIDLSEEINFFKQSS
;
A
#
# COMPACT_ATOMS: atom_id res chain seq x y z
N MET A 1 18.39 -1.81 31.51
CA MET A 1 17.79 -0.47 31.38
C MET A 1 17.08 -0.46 30.04
N GLN A 2 15.81 -0.12 29.99
CA GLN A 2 14.98 -0.17 28.75
C GLN A 2 14.86 1.25 28.22
N PHE A 3 15.20 1.48 26.94
CA PHE A 3 15.22 2.80 26.32
C PHE A 3 14.03 3.06 25.38
N GLN A 4 13.22 2.04 25.13
CA GLN A 4 12.03 2.13 24.27
C GLN A 4 10.83 1.54 25.01
N ILE A 5 9.66 2.09 24.76
CA ILE A 5 8.40 1.52 25.23
C ILE A 5 8.13 0.24 24.41
N PRO A 6 7.95 -0.93 25.07
CA PRO A 6 7.56 -2.12 24.34
C PRO A 6 6.12 -1.96 23.81
N ILE A 7 5.92 -2.29 22.56
CA ILE A 7 4.58 -2.38 22.00
C ILE A 7 4.13 -3.84 22.03
N GLN A 8 2.97 -4.09 22.62
CA GLN A 8 2.31 -5.38 22.54
C GLN A 8 1.37 -5.36 21.33
N MET A 9 1.58 -6.28 20.39
CA MET A 9 0.73 -6.45 19.22
C MET A 9 0.06 -7.81 19.30
N ASN A 10 -1.26 -7.83 19.16
CA ASN A 10 -1.98 -9.08 18.96
C ASN A 10 -1.76 -9.54 17.52
N SER A 11 -1.82 -10.83 17.26
CA SER A 11 -1.83 -11.36 15.90
C SER A 11 -3.25 -11.32 15.32
N PRO A 12 -3.44 -11.16 14.00
CA PRO A 12 -4.73 -11.36 13.37
C PRO A 12 -5.21 -12.79 13.58
N GLU A 13 -6.52 -13.03 13.54
CA GLU A 13 -7.08 -14.37 13.72
C GLU A 13 -6.55 -15.37 12.68
N VAL A 14 -6.35 -14.90 11.45
CA VAL A 14 -5.72 -15.67 10.37
C VAL A 14 -4.43 -14.95 9.97
N PRO A 15 -3.26 -15.53 10.25
CA PRO A 15 -1.98 -14.95 9.85
C PRO A 15 -1.83 -14.84 8.34
N VAL A 16 -1.01 -13.90 7.90
CA VAL A 16 -0.61 -13.75 6.49
C VAL A 16 0.40 -14.84 6.14
N SER A 17 0.22 -15.47 4.99
CA SER A 17 1.10 -16.53 4.49
C SER A 17 1.36 -16.38 2.98
N TYR A 18 2.24 -17.21 2.43
CA TYR A 18 2.53 -17.25 0.99
C TYR A 18 1.35 -17.75 0.13
N HIS A 19 0.32 -18.30 0.75
CA HIS A 19 -0.91 -18.70 0.06
C HIS A 19 -1.90 -17.54 -0.12
N ASP A 20 -1.59 -16.39 0.48
CA ASP A 20 -2.41 -15.21 0.36
C ASP A 20 -2.14 -14.43 -0.92
N ARG A 21 -3.22 -13.93 -1.51
CA ARG A 21 -3.20 -12.92 -2.55
C ARG A 21 -3.59 -11.60 -1.92
N ILE A 22 -2.63 -10.67 -1.84
CA ILE A 22 -2.74 -9.48 -1.01
C ILE A 22 -2.95 -8.25 -1.87
N LEU A 23 -4.09 -7.58 -1.74
CA LEU A 23 -4.34 -6.28 -2.33
C LEU A 23 -3.97 -5.18 -1.32
N LEU A 24 -3.02 -4.31 -1.68
CA LEU A 24 -2.63 -3.17 -0.85
C LEU A 24 -3.13 -1.87 -1.47
N VAL A 25 -3.86 -1.07 -0.70
CA VAL A 25 -4.37 0.23 -1.15
C VAL A 25 -4.12 1.29 -0.08
N GLY A 26 -3.66 2.46 -0.50
CA GLY A 26 -3.50 3.58 0.43
C GLY A 26 -2.37 4.54 0.09
N SER A 27 -1.76 5.12 1.12
CA SER A 27 -0.73 6.14 1.05
C SER A 27 0.59 5.61 0.46
N CYS A 28 1.55 6.51 0.23
CA CYS A 28 2.90 6.13 -0.21
C CYS A 28 3.59 5.11 0.72
N PHE A 29 3.24 5.07 2.00
CA PHE A 29 3.73 4.06 2.94
C PHE A 29 3.31 2.63 2.54
N THR A 30 2.15 2.48 1.90
CA THR A 30 1.67 1.21 1.34
C THR A 30 2.67 0.61 0.34
N GLU A 31 3.27 1.46 -0.51
CA GLU A 31 4.23 1.01 -1.53
C GLU A 31 5.53 0.48 -0.90
N HIS A 32 5.96 1.01 0.24
CA HIS A 32 7.13 0.48 0.95
C HIS A 32 6.88 -0.97 1.43
N ILE A 33 5.73 -1.21 2.04
CA ILE A 33 5.38 -2.57 2.51
C ILE A 33 5.09 -3.48 1.30
N GLY A 34 4.34 -3.00 0.31
CA GLY A 34 4.00 -3.76 -0.89
C GLY A 34 5.24 -4.19 -1.69
N ASN A 35 6.17 -3.27 -1.94
CA ASN A 35 7.43 -3.57 -2.63
C ASN A 35 8.28 -4.59 -1.86
N ALA A 36 8.33 -4.48 -0.53
CA ALA A 36 9.06 -5.42 0.29
C ALA A 36 8.43 -6.83 0.25
N LEU A 37 7.10 -6.94 0.30
CA LEU A 37 6.39 -8.22 0.16
C LEU A 37 6.57 -8.81 -1.25
N GLU A 38 6.52 -8.00 -2.29
CA GLU A 38 6.75 -8.42 -3.68
C GLU A 38 8.18 -8.93 -3.87
N GLU A 39 9.17 -8.22 -3.33
CA GLU A 39 10.57 -8.66 -3.33
C GLU A 39 10.75 -10.00 -2.61
N MET A 40 9.98 -10.23 -1.54
CA MET A 40 9.93 -11.51 -0.82
C MET A 40 9.00 -12.54 -1.49
N LYS A 41 8.57 -12.28 -2.72
CA LYS A 41 7.77 -13.21 -3.57
C LYS A 41 6.35 -13.48 -3.10
N PHE A 42 5.75 -12.60 -2.30
CA PHE A 42 4.32 -12.68 -2.02
C PHE A 42 3.49 -12.28 -3.26
N PRO A 43 2.35 -12.94 -3.52
CA PRO A 43 1.43 -12.51 -4.57
C PRO A 43 0.71 -11.22 -4.15
N VAL A 44 1.23 -10.08 -4.59
CA VAL A 44 0.70 -8.76 -4.21
C VAL A 44 0.22 -7.96 -5.42
N MET A 45 -0.79 -7.13 -5.20
CA MET A 45 -1.15 -6.04 -6.09
C MET A 45 -1.25 -4.77 -5.25
N GLN A 46 -0.62 -3.68 -5.72
CA GLN A 46 -0.54 -2.46 -4.93
C GLN A 46 -1.03 -1.23 -5.69
N ASN A 47 -1.85 -0.44 -5.01
CA ASN A 47 -2.34 0.87 -5.45
C ASN A 47 -2.84 0.90 -6.92
N PRO A 48 -3.85 0.11 -7.33
CA PRO A 48 -4.32 0.14 -8.73
C PRO A 48 -4.85 1.50 -9.20
N HIS A 49 -5.34 2.38 -8.33
CA HIS A 49 -5.67 3.79 -8.63
C HIS A 49 -4.49 4.75 -8.43
N GLY A 50 -3.32 4.22 -8.04
CA GLY A 50 -2.19 4.98 -7.54
C GLY A 50 -2.32 5.32 -6.06
N ILE A 51 -1.40 6.15 -5.55
CA ILE A 51 -1.37 6.54 -4.15
C ILE A 51 -2.61 7.38 -3.81
N LEU A 52 -3.42 6.86 -2.89
CA LEU A 52 -4.57 7.51 -2.27
C LEU A 52 -4.37 7.48 -0.75
N PHE A 53 -4.80 8.49 -0.03
CA PHE A 53 -4.50 8.55 1.41
C PHE A 53 -5.67 8.94 2.30
N ASP A 54 -6.77 9.48 1.75
CA ASP A 54 -7.97 9.78 2.51
C ASP A 54 -8.99 8.63 2.43
N PRO A 55 -9.82 8.43 3.47
CA PRO A 55 -10.75 7.32 3.55
C PRO A 55 -11.76 7.25 2.40
N GLU A 56 -12.24 8.40 1.94
CA GLU A 56 -13.25 8.47 0.88
C GLU A 56 -12.67 7.97 -0.44
N SER A 57 -11.52 8.51 -0.85
CA SER A 57 -10.85 8.12 -2.08
C SER A 57 -10.43 6.64 -2.09
N VAL A 58 -9.94 6.15 -0.95
CA VAL A 58 -9.58 4.73 -0.79
C VAL A 58 -10.82 3.83 -0.91
N CYS A 59 -11.90 4.15 -0.21
CA CYS A 59 -13.14 3.38 -0.27
C CYS A 59 -13.76 3.38 -1.67
N GLU A 60 -13.80 4.53 -2.35
CA GLU A 60 -14.33 4.62 -3.72
C GLU A 60 -13.48 3.83 -4.72
N SER A 61 -12.16 3.82 -4.59
CA SER A 61 -11.29 3.00 -5.43
C SER A 61 -11.56 1.49 -5.24
N LEU A 62 -11.69 1.04 -4.01
CA LEU A 62 -11.98 -0.36 -3.67
C LEU A 62 -13.36 -0.80 -4.20
N LYS A 63 -14.38 0.05 -4.08
CA LYS A 63 -15.71 -0.19 -4.66
C LYS A 63 -15.65 -0.24 -6.18
N ALA A 64 -14.87 0.65 -6.81
CA ALA A 64 -14.68 0.64 -8.27
C ALA A 64 -14.07 -0.68 -8.76
N TYR A 65 -13.18 -1.32 -7.98
CA TYR A 65 -12.66 -2.66 -8.30
C TYR A 65 -13.75 -3.73 -8.18
N ALA A 66 -14.53 -3.73 -7.09
CA ALA A 66 -15.61 -4.69 -6.93
C ALA A 66 -16.66 -4.59 -8.04
N ASP A 67 -16.98 -3.37 -8.47
CA ASP A 67 -17.97 -3.07 -9.50
C ASP A 67 -17.43 -3.17 -10.93
N ASN A 68 -16.12 -3.37 -11.11
CA ASN A 68 -15.42 -3.28 -12.40
C ASN A 68 -15.80 -2.00 -13.17
N ARG A 69 -15.73 -0.86 -12.48
CA ARG A 69 -16.17 0.42 -13.01
C ARG A 69 -15.42 0.76 -14.30
N GLN A 70 -16.16 1.10 -15.35
CA GLN A 70 -15.60 1.55 -16.61
C GLN A 70 -15.64 3.08 -16.66
N TYR A 71 -14.46 3.67 -16.84
CA TYR A 71 -14.28 5.10 -17.02
C TYR A 71 -14.33 5.46 -18.50
N LYS A 72 -14.82 6.65 -18.80
CA LYS A 72 -14.99 7.17 -20.16
C LYS A 72 -14.23 8.48 -20.32
N ALA A 73 -14.15 8.95 -21.55
CA ALA A 73 -13.49 10.22 -21.86
C ALA A 73 -14.10 11.41 -21.07
N GLU A 74 -15.42 11.34 -20.82
CA GLU A 74 -16.17 12.36 -20.07
C GLU A 74 -15.82 12.40 -18.57
N ASP A 75 -15.22 11.33 -18.02
CA ASP A 75 -14.76 11.26 -16.64
C ASP A 75 -13.39 11.95 -16.42
N LEU A 76 -12.76 12.41 -17.52
CA LEU A 76 -11.47 13.09 -17.50
C LEU A 76 -11.61 14.58 -17.77
N PHE A 77 -10.70 15.37 -17.22
CA PHE A 77 -10.58 16.80 -17.49
C PHE A 77 -9.18 17.11 -18.02
N GLU A 78 -9.07 18.18 -18.82
CA GLU A 78 -7.80 18.65 -19.34
C GLU A 78 -7.26 19.82 -18.51
N LEU A 79 -5.99 19.72 -18.13
CA LEU A 79 -5.27 20.81 -17.48
C LEU A 79 -3.82 20.85 -18.01
N ASN A 80 -3.40 22.00 -18.54
CA ASN A 80 -2.05 22.19 -19.08
C ASN A 80 -1.68 21.12 -20.15
N GLU A 81 -2.56 20.88 -21.11
CA GLU A 81 -2.37 19.93 -22.22
C GLU A 81 -2.25 18.46 -21.78
N VAL A 82 -2.67 18.16 -20.54
CA VAL A 82 -2.65 16.80 -19.99
C VAL A 82 -4.04 16.43 -19.48
N TRP A 83 -4.48 15.22 -19.81
CA TRP A 83 -5.74 14.65 -19.35
C TRP A 83 -5.57 13.98 -17.99
N HIS A 84 -6.46 14.28 -17.06
CA HIS A 84 -6.44 13.85 -15.66
C HIS A 84 -7.79 13.28 -15.25
N SER A 85 -7.78 12.46 -14.21
CA SER A 85 -8.97 12.01 -13.47
C SER A 85 -8.90 12.46 -12.02
N TRP A 86 -9.96 13.07 -11.51
CA TRP A 86 -10.04 13.46 -10.10
C TRP A 86 -9.95 12.28 -9.13
N GLN A 87 -10.23 11.06 -9.59
CA GLN A 87 -10.27 9.85 -8.76
C GLN A 87 -8.96 9.05 -8.78
N HIS A 88 -7.99 9.41 -9.61
CA HIS A 88 -6.75 8.66 -9.81
C HIS A 88 -5.51 9.49 -9.51
N HIS A 89 -4.45 8.81 -9.11
CA HIS A 89 -3.13 9.42 -9.00
C HIS A 89 -2.62 9.90 -10.37
N SER A 90 -1.80 10.96 -10.37
CA SER A 90 -1.27 11.58 -11.59
C SER A 90 -0.44 10.63 -12.48
N ARG A 91 -0.05 9.45 -12.02
CA ARG A 91 0.59 8.44 -12.86
C ARG A 91 -0.32 7.92 -14.00
N PHE A 92 -1.63 8.13 -13.90
CA PHE A 92 -2.61 7.80 -14.94
C PHE A 92 -2.90 8.97 -15.90
N SER A 93 -2.29 10.14 -15.64
CA SER A 93 -2.43 11.30 -16.52
C SER A 93 -1.65 11.11 -17.82
N ASN A 94 -2.20 11.57 -18.94
CA ASN A 94 -1.59 11.42 -20.25
C ASN A 94 -1.93 12.63 -21.12
N THR A 95 -1.08 12.96 -22.09
CA THR A 95 -1.37 13.95 -23.14
C THR A 95 -2.41 13.43 -24.16
N ASP A 96 -2.53 12.12 -24.29
CA ASP A 96 -3.56 11.46 -25.07
C ASP A 96 -4.69 11.00 -24.13
N ARG A 97 -5.92 11.50 -24.40
CA ARG A 97 -7.11 11.22 -23.60
C ARG A 97 -7.50 9.74 -23.62
N ASP A 98 -7.47 9.13 -24.79
CA ASP A 98 -7.90 7.74 -24.94
C ASP A 98 -6.89 6.78 -24.30
N ALA A 99 -5.59 7.10 -24.36
CA ALA A 99 -4.55 6.38 -23.63
C ALA A 99 -4.72 6.50 -22.11
N ALA A 100 -5.10 7.68 -21.60
CA ALA A 100 -5.42 7.86 -20.18
C ALA A 100 -6.60 6.99 -19.74
N VAL A 101 -7.70 7.00 -20.48
CA VAL A 101 -8.89 6.16 -20.22
C VAL A 101 -8.53 4.67 -20.26
N GLN A 102 -7.78 4.25 -21.28
CA GLN A 102 -7.36 2.87 -21.44
C GLN A 102 -6.48 2.41 -20.26
N GLY A 103 -5.51 3.25 -19.85
CA GLY A 103 -4.63 2.95 -18.72
C GLY A 103 -5.41 2.76 -17.41
N ILE A 104 -6.38 3.65 -17.14
CA ILE A 104 -7.27 3.57 -15.99
C ILE A 104 -8.09 2.27 -16.03
N ASN A 105 -8.80 2.00 -17.13
CA ASN A 105 -9.66 0.83 -17.26
C ASN A 105 -8.88 -0.49 -17.19
N THR A 106 -7.70 -0.54 -17.80
CA THR A 106 -6.81 -1.71 -17.68
C THR A 106 -6.42 -1.98 -16.24
N SER A 107 -6.09 -0.94 -15.48
CA SER A 107 -5.73 -1.09 -14.07
C SER A 107 -6.92 -1.51 -13.20
N VAL A 108 -8.10 -0.94 -13.44
CA VAL A 108 -9.33 -1.32 -12.74
C VAL A 108 -9.72 -2.78 -13.03
N GLN A 109 -9.65 -3.19 -14.32
CA GLN A 109 -9.94 -4.57 -14.69
C GLN A 109 -8.98 -5.56 -14.03
N ALA A 110 -7.68 -5.25 -14.03
CA ALA A 110 -6.68 -6.08 -13.36
C ALA A 110 -6.94 -6.18 -11.85
N ALA A 111 -7.33 -5.07 -11.21
CA ALA A 111 -7.69 -5.04 -9.80
C ALA A 111 -8.97 -5.83 -9.51
N HIS A 112 -9.98 -5.73 -10.37
CA HIS A 112 -11.21 -6.50 -10.28
C HIS A 112 -10.92 -8.01 -10.34
N ASP A 113 -10.11 -8.45 -11.32
CA ASP A 113 -9.76 -9.86 -11.48
C ASP A 113 -8.89 -10.36 -10.33
N PHE A 114 -7.99 -9.54 -9.81
CA PHE A 114 -7.20 -9.87 -8.63
C PHE A 114 -8.09 -10.02 -7.39
N LEU A 115 -9.04 -9.08 -7.19
CA LEU A 115 -9.93 -9.06 -6.02
C LEU A 115 -10.84 -10.29 -5.94
N LYS A 116 -11.22 -10.91 -7.07
CA LYS A 116 -12.00 -12.16 -7.11
C LYS A 116 -11.34 -13.30 -6.32
N SER A 117 -10.02 -13.34 -6.32
CA SER A 117 -9.22 -14.39 -5.67
C SER A 117 -8.33 -13.85 -4.54
N ALA A 118 -8.42 -12.56 -4.22
CA ALA A 118 -7.73 -11.99 -3.07
C ALA A 118 -8.24 -12.62 -1.76
N THR A 119 -7.34 -12.77 -0.81
CA THR A 119 -7.65 -13.30 0.53
C THR A 119 -7.43 -12.24 1.62
N CYS A 120 -6.59 -11.24 1.32
CA CYS A 120 -6.26 -10.18 2.26
C CYS A 120 -6.26 -8.82 1.55
N VAL A 121 -6.87 -7.82 2.18
CA VAL A 121 -6.79 -6.41 1.76
C VAL A 121 -6.10 -5.63 2.87
N ILE A 122 -4.98 -4.96 2.53
CA ILE A 122 -4.27 -4.07 3.45
C ILE A 122 -4.60 -2.63 3.08
N ILE A 123 -5.19 -1.89 4.02
CA ILE A 123 -5.61 -0.50 3.82
C ILE A 123 -4.78 0.42 4.70
N THR A 124 -4.00 1.31 4.07
CA THR A 124 -3.17 2.30 4.77
C THR A 124 -3.73 3.70 4.62
N LEU A 125 -4.39 4.22 5.64
CA LEU A 125 -4.93 5.57 5.63
C LEU A 125 -3.89 6.60 6.04
N GLY A 126 -3.79 7.69 5.29
CA GLY A 126 -2.79 8.75 5.54
C GLY A 126 -3.36 9.96 6.27
N SER A 127 -4.55 10.39 5.92
CA SER A 127 -5.15 11.61 6.42
C SER A 127 -6.67 11.53 6.43
N SER A 128 -7.32 12.16 7.41
CA SER A 128 -8.77 12.35 7.42
C SER A 128 -9.21 13.60 6.64
N PHE A 129 -8.27 14.36 6.10
CA PHE A 129 -8.58 15.47 5.21
C PHE A 129 -8.93 14.97 3.82
N THR A 130 -9.99 15.52 3.25
CA THR A 130 -10.39 15.37 1.85
C THR A 130 -10.51 16.73 1.19
N TYR A 131 -10.42 16.75 -0.13
CA TYR A 131 -10.64 17.93 -0.95
C TYR A 131 -11.98 17.80 -1.69
N ARG A 132 -12.69 18.93 -1.83
CA ARG A 132 -13.95 19.04 -2.55
C ARG A 132 -13.81 20.08 -3.65
N LEU A 133 -14.37 19.80 -4.81
CA LEU A 133 -14.46 20.81 -5.86
C LEU A 133 -15.38 21.96 -5.43
N THR A 134 -15.01 23.18 -5.80
CA THR A 134 -15.81 24.40 -5.64
C THR A 134 -16.42 24.81 -6.98
N GLU A 135 -17.35 25.73 -6.97
CA GLU A 135 -17.94 26.35 -8.19
C GLU A 135 -16.89 26.95 -9.13
N GLN A 136 -15.68 27.29 -8.61
CA GLN A 136 -14.59 27.83 -9.41
C GLN A 136 -13.86 26.76 -10.26
N ALA A 137 -14.17 25.48 -10.02
CA ALA A 137 -13.69 24.36 -10.83
C ALA A 137 -14.65 24.09 -12.03
N ASP A 138 -15.05 25.16 -12.74
CA ASP A 138 -16.06 25.17 -13.81
C ASP A 138 -15.80 24.21 -14.98
N ARG A 139 -14.55 23.76 -15.13
CA ARG A 139 -14.12 22.78 -16.15
C ARG A 139 -14.13 21.34 -15.63
N ALA A 140 -14.49 21.13 -14.37
CA ALA A 140 -14.59 19.80 -13.80
C ALA A 140 -15.91 19.14 -14.20
N LEU A 141 -15.84 17.90 -14.65
CA LEU A 141 -17.01 17.11 -15.00
C LEU A 141 -17.79 16.58 -13.79
N LEU A 142 -17.20 16.69 -12.59
CA LEU A 142 -17.86 16.31 -11.35
C LEU A 142 -18.69 17.49 -10.80
N PRO A 143 -19.83 17.21 -10.17
CA PRO A 143 -20.64 18.25 -9.55
C PRO A 143 -19.87 18.94 -8.42
N GLU A 144 -20.23 20.20 -8.15
CA GLU A 144 -19.73 20.93 -7.00
C GLU A 144 -19.85 20.10 -5.71
N GLY A 145 -18.85 20.18 -4.85
CA GLY A 145 -18.79 19.42 -3.62
C GLY A 145 -18.36 17.96 -3.76
N ALA A 146 -18.10 17.48 -4.98
CA ALA A 146 -17.55 16.15 -5.17
C ALA A 146 -16.14 16.01 -4.57
N GLY A 147 -15.86 14.87 -3.94
CA GLY A 147 -14.55 14.54 -3.41
C GLY A 147 -13.56 14.25 -4.53
N VAL A 148 -12.29 14.65 -4.34
CA VAL A 148 -11.22 14.37 -5.27
C VAL A 148 -10.06 13.67 -4.56
N ALA A 149 -9.52 12.64 -5.20
CA ALA A 149 -8.41 11.86 -4.70
C ALA A 149 -7.05 12.54 -4.98
N ASN A 150 -6.96 13.34 -6.03
CA ASN A 150 -5.75 14.06 -6.40
C ASN A 150 -6.08 15.41 -7.04
N CYS A 151 -5.45 16.48 -6.55
CA CYS A 151 -5.66 17.82 -7.06
C CYS A 151 -4.87 18.14 -8.35
N HIS A 152 -3.98 17.27 -8.82
CA HIS A 152 -3.19 17.42 -10.07
C HIS A 152 -2.47 18.77 -10.23
N ARG A 153 -2.11 19.43 -9.11
CA ARG A 153 -1.56 20.78 -9.09
C ARG A 153 -2.47 21.84 -9.72
N ALA A 154 -3.78 21.57 -9.81
CA ALA A 154 -4.76 22.55 -10.24
C ALA A 154 -4.82 23.73 -9.27
N PRO A 155 -5.38 24.90 -9.69
CA PRO A 155 -5.44 26.09 -8.86
C PRO A 155 -6.09 25.83 -7.50
N ALA A 156 -5.49 26.35 -6.42
CA ALA A 156 -5.94 26.06 -5.05
C ALA A 156 -7.39 26.49 -4.77
N GLN A 157 -7.88 27.54 -5.45
CA GLN A 157 -9.26 28.02 -5.34
C GLN A 157 -10.31 27.04 -5.89
N TRP A 158 -9.89 26.02 -6.66
CA TRP A 158 -10.79 24.98 -7.14
C TRP A 158 -11.18 24.00 -6.04
N PHE A 159 -10.56 24.09 -4.88
CA PHE A 159 -10.75 23.12 -3.82
C PHE A 159 -11.13 23.80 -2.49
N SER A 160 -12.09 23.21 -1.81
CA SER A 160 -12.31 23.37 -0.38
C SER A 160 -11.77 22.14 0.35
N LYS A 161 -11.06 22.36 1.46
CA LYS A 161 -10.50 21.28 2.28
C LYS A 161 -11.35 21.05 3.51
N GLN A 162 -11.69 19.79 3.74
CA GLN A 162 -12.53 19.38 4.87
C GLN A 162 -11.86 18.22 5.62
N MET A 163 -12.10 18.13 6.93
CA MET A 163 -11.65 17.01 7.75
C MET A 163 -12.87 16.16 8.14
N HIS A 164 -12.93 14.90 7.66
CA HIS A 164 -13.99 13.98 8.04
C HIS A 164 -14.04 13.76 9.56
N SER A 165 -15.25 13.58 10.10
CA SER A 165 -15.43 13.14 11.48
C SER A 165 -15.12 11.64 11.62
N THR A 166 -14.89 11.18 12.84
CA THR A 166 -14.66 9.76 13.16
C THR A 166 -15.83 8.89 12.70
N GLU A 167 -17.08 9.33 12.96
CA GLU A 167 -18.31 8.63 12.59
C GLU A 167 -18.43 8.50 11.06
N ARG A 168 -18.08 9.57 10.33
CA ARG A 168 -18.11 9.53 8.86
C ARG A 168 -17.08 8.56 8.30
N ILE A 169 -15.85 8.56 8.84
CA ILE A 169 -14.79 7.63 8.44
C ILE A 169 -15.21 6.19 8.72
N HIS A 170 -15.69 5.91 9.94
CA HIS A 170 -16.20 4.59 10.30
C HIS A 170 -17.30 4.10 9.35
N ALA A 171 -18.30 4.96 9.07
CA ALA A 171 -19.39 4.61 8.17
C ALA A 171 -18.90 4.29 6.74
N MET A 172 -17.95 5.07 6.20
CA MET A 172 -17.37 4.83 4.88
C MET A 172 -16.59 3.53 4.82
N LEU A 173 -15.74 3.26 5.84
CA LEU A 173 -14.96 2.03 5.91
C LEU A 173 -15.87 0.81 6.04
N LYS A 174 -16.89 0.88 6.89
CA LYS A 174 -17.84 -0.21 7.07
C LYS A 174 -18.59 -0.53 5.77
N ASP A 175 -19.17 0.46 5.12
CA ASP A 175 -19.87 0.30 3.85
C ASP A 175 -18.95 -0.28 2.76
N CYS A 176 -17.71 0.19 2.69
CA CYS A 176 -16.71 -0.34 1.77
C CYS A 176 -16.41 -1.81 2.05
N CYS A 177 -16.14 -2.19 3.31
CA CYS A 177 -15.87 -3.56 3.69
C CYS A 177 -17.07 -4.47 3.43
N ASP A 178 -18.28 -4.03 3.77
CA ASP A 178 -19.51 -4.79 3.50
C ASP A 178 -19.68 -5.04 1.98
N ARG A 179 -19.40 -4.05 1.15
CA ARG A 179 -19.43 -4.18 -0.32
C ARG A 179 -18.40 -5.18 -0.84
N LEU A 180 -17.16 -5.11 -0.32
CA LEU A 180 -16.10 -6.04 -0.70
C LEU A 180 -16.38 -7.47 -0.25
N LEU A 181 -16.92 -7.66 0.96
CA LEU A 181 -17.32 -8.96 1.48
C LEU A 181 -18.53 -9.56 0.75
N ALA A 182 -19.44 -8.73 0.26
CA ALA A 182 -20.52 -9.18 -0.63
C ALA A 182 -19.98 -9.67 -1.99
N PHE A 183 -18.90 -9.04 -2.49
CA PHE A 183 -18.23 -9.44 -3.73
C PHE A 183 -17.34 -10.69 -3.54
N ASN A 184 -16.54 -10.73 -2.49
CA ASN A 184 -15.65 -11.84 -2.15
C ASN A 184 -15.72 -12.12 -0.62
N PRO A 185 -16.54 -13.10 -0.19
CA PRO A 185 -16.72 -13.42 1.23
C PRO A 185 -15.47 -13.96 1.94
N GLY A 186 -14.46 -14.39 1.18
CA GLY A 186 -13.20 -14.92 1.71
C GLY A 186 -12.20 -13.85 2.15
N LEU A 187 -12.51 -12.56 2.01
CA LEU A 187 -11.62 -11.48 2.36
C LEU A 187 -11.48 -11.28 3.87
N ARG A 188 -10.25 -10.95 4.27
CA ARG A 188 -9.94 -10.33 5.56
C ARG A 188 -9.18 -9.02 5.34
N PHE A 189 -9.17 -8.16 6.35
CA PHE A 189 -8.66 -6.80 6.22
C PHE A 189 -7.63 -6.50 7.31
N ILE A 190 -6.53 -5.89 6.90
CA ILE A 190 -5.54 -5.29 7.79
C ILE A 190 -5.58 -3.79 7.56
N PHE A 191 -5.97 -3.05 8.59
CA PHE A 191 -5.95 -1.60 8.58
C PHE A 191 -4.70 -1.08 9.25
N THR A 192 -4.16 0.01 8.75
CA THR A 192 -3.07 0.72 9.41
C THR A 192 -3.15 2.21 9.11
N VAL A 193 -2.58 3.01 9.97
CA VAL A 193 -2.44 4.45 9.76
C VAL A 193 -1.00 4.76 9.39
N SER A 194 -0.83 5.45 8.27
CA SER A 194 0.48 5.84 7.75
C SER A 194 1.24 6.73 8.75
N PRO A 195 2.51 6.45 9.04
CA PRO A 195 3.36 7.31 9.85
C PRO A 195 3.84 8.57 9.13
N VAL A 196 3.60 8.70 7.83
CA VAL A 196 3.92 9.90 7.06
C VAL A 196 3.13 11.10 7.61
N ARG A 197 3.81 12.21 7.85
CA ARG A 197 3.21 13.43 8.42
C ARG A 197 2.69 14.35 7.33
N HIS A 198 1.47 14.84 7.46
CA HIS A 198 0.88 15.86 6.59
C HIS A 198 1.09 17.26 7.19
N ILE A 199 2.32 17.77 7.12
CA ILE A 199 2.75 19.00 7.81
C ILE A 199 2.27 20.31 7.17
N ARG A 200 1.70 20.27 5.96
CA ARG A 200 1.16 21.50 5.30
C ARG A 200 0.06 22.16 6.13
N ASP A 201 -0.64 21.39 6.95
CA ASP A 201 -1.70 21.88 7.83
C ASP A 201 -1.20 22.14 9.27
N GLY A 202 0.07 21.92 9.51
CA GLY A 202 0.68 21.98 10.82
C GLY A 202 0.52 20.68 11.62
N VAL A 203 1.39 20.51 12.62
CA VAL A 203 1.48 19.29 13.44
C VAL A 203 0.19 19.02 14.20
N VAL A 204 -0.48 20.06 14.71
CA VAL A 204 -1.73 19.92 15.47
C VAL A 204 -2.84 19.34 14.60
N ALA A 205 -3.03 19.88 13.39
CA ALA A 205 -4.05 19.40 12.48
C ALA A 205 -3.72 17.98 11.97
N ASN A 206 -2.44 17.68 11.71
CA ASN A 206 -2.00 16.32 11.41
C ASN A 206 -2.39 15.33 12.51
N ASN A 207 -2.06 15.64 13.78
CA ASN A 207 -2.37 14.74 14.88
C ASN A 207 -3.87 14.56 15.10
N ARG A 208 -4.68 15.63 14.96
CA ARG A 208 -6.13 15.51 14.98
C ARG A 208 -6.67 14.62 13.86
N SER A 209 -6.07 14.74 12.67
CA SER A 209 -6.40 13.89 11.52
C SER A 209 -6.10 12.42 11.80
N LYS A 210 -4.90 12.12 12.31
CA LYS A 210 -4.49 10.75 12.67
C LYS A 210 -5.37 10.16 13.78
N ALA A 211 -5.67 10.93 14.83
CA ALA A 211 -6.53 10.49 15.92
C ALA A 211 -7.93 10.05 15.43
N ARG A 212 -8.52 10.78 14.47
CA ARG A 212 -9.82 10.40 13.87
C ARG A 212 -9.73 9.10 13.06
N LEU A 213 -8.63 8.90 12.33
CA LEU A 213 -8.41 7.65 11.58
C LEU A 213 -8.25 6.46 12.52
N ILE A 214 -7.41 6.60 13.55
CA ILE A 214 -7.14 5.54 14.53
C ILE A 214 -8.44 5.14 15.23
N GLU A 215 -9.19 6.10 15.78
CA GLU A 215 -10.43 5.83 16.48
C GLU A 215 -11.47 5.16 15.56
N ALA A 216 -11.68 5.68 14.35
CA ALA A 216 -12.63 5.09 13.40
C ALA A 216 -12.28 3.65 13.01
N ILE A 217 -10.98 3.35 12.82
CA ILE A 217 -10.53 2.00 12.54
C ILE A 217 -10.74 1.09 13.76
N HIS A 218 -10.41 1.54 14.98
CA HIS A 218 -10.62 0.72 16.17
C HIS A 218 -12.09 0.38 16.39
N GLN A 219 -12.99 1.33 16.22
CA GLN A 219 -14.44 1.05 16.23
C GLN A 219 -14.85 0.00 15.21
N LEU A 220 -14.20 -0.04 14.03
CA LEU A 220 -14.50 -1.03 13.00
C LEU A 220 -13.94 -2.42 13.35
N VAL A 221 -12.69 -2.51 13.77
CA VAL A 221 -12.03 -3.81 14.02
C VAL A 221 -12.63 -4.54 15.23
N GLU A 222 -13.31 -3.84 16.14
CA GLU A 222 -14.03 -4.44 17.25
C GLU A 222 -15.32 -5.18 16.81
N THR A 223 -15.79 -4.93 15.58
CA THR A 223 -17.07 -5.48 15.09
C THR A 223 -16.95 -6.83 14.41
N ASP A 224 -15.80 -7.18 13.86
CA ASP A 224 -15.61 -8.40 13.05
C ASP A 224 -14.16 -8.89 13.14
N LYS A 225 -13.98 -10.17 13.45
CA LYS A 225 -12.67 -10.82 13.60
C LYS A 225 -11.85 -10.88 12.31
N ARG A 226 -12.46 -10.67 11.15
CA ARG A 226 -11.77 -10.52 9.86
C ARG A 226 -11.04 -9.20 9.73
N PHE A 227 -11.24 -8.26 10.64
CA PHE A 227 -10.63 -6.94 10.67
C PHE A 227 -9.53 -6.89 11.73
N TYR A 228 -8.37 -6.39 11.34
CA TYR A 228 -7.22 -6.27 12.23
C TYR A 228 -6.58 -4.90 12.07
N TYR A 229 -6.11 -4.30 13.16
CA TYR A 229 -5.32 -3.06 13.15
C TYR A 229 -3.84 -3.36 13.36
N PHE A 230 -3.01 -2.98 12.38
CA PHE A 230 -1.56 -3.02 12.52
C PHE A 230 -1.04 -1.62 12.87
N PRO A 231 -0.33 -1.43 14.00
CA PRO A 231 0.01 -0.12 14.56
C PRO A 231 1.27 0.50 13.94
N ALA A 232 1.31 0.66 12.60
CA ALA A 232 2.48 1.23 11.92
C ALA A 232 2.75 2.69 12.33
N TYR A 233 1.70 3.47 12.62
CA TYR A 233 1.84 4.84 13.11
C TYR A 233 2.53 4.88 14.46
N GLU A 234 2.08 4.09 15.40
CA GLU A 234 2.61 4.01 16.76
C GLU A 234 4.04 3.46 16.78
N LEU A 235 4.35 2.49 15.92
CA LEU A 235 5.72 1.96 15.79
C LEU A 235 6.72 3.06 15.43
N VAL A 236 6.38 3.97 14.54
CA VAL A 236 7.29 5.04 14.12
C VAL A 236 7.23 6.24 15.08
N VAL A 237 6.03 6.66 15.49
CA VAL A 237 5.85 7.91 16.23
C VAL A 237 6.14 7.74 17.72
N ASP A 238 5.81 6.58 18.31
CA ASP A 238 5.96 6.33 19.74
C ASP A 238 7.13 5.41 20.07
N VAL A 239 7.33 4.31 19.34
CA VAL A 239 8.40 3.35 19.62
C VAL A 239 9.75 3.88 19.14
N LEU A 240 9.88 4.27 17.86
CA LEU A 240 11.12 4.84 17.31
C LEU A 240 11.31 6.29 17.77
N ARG A 241 10.30 7.11 17.72
CA ARG A 241 10.16 8.45 18.33
C ARG A 241 11.26 9.49 18.05
N ASP A 242 12.18 9.25 17.15
CA ASP A 242 13.32 10.11 16.88
C ASP A 242 13.34 10.54 15.41
N TYR A 243 13.71 11.81 15.14
CA TYR A 243 13.80 12.34 13.79
C TYR A 243 14.86 11.65 12.92
N ARG A 244 15.86 10.95 13.48
CA ARG A 244 16.80 10.11 12.71
C ARG A 244 16.13 8.97 11.92
N PHE A 245 14.87 8.66 12.23
CA PHE A 245 14.04 7.67 11.52
C PHE A 245 13.18 8.28 10.43
N TYR A 246 13.36 9.55 10.12
CA TYR A 246 12.72 10.25 9.03
C TYR A 246 13.75 10.66 7.98
N ASP A 247 13.29 10.85 6.74
CA ASP A 247 14.10 11.45 5.68
C ASP A 247 14.38 12.92 5.98
N ILE A 248 15.20 13.54 5.13
CA ILE A 248 15.62 14.95 5.28
C ILE A 248 14.42 15.94 5.32
N ASP A 249 13.27 15.54 4.80
CA ASP A 249 12.04 16.32 4.82
C ASP A 249 11.30 16.28 6.16
N LEU A 250 11.73 15.44 7.10
CA LEU A 250 11.15 15.21 8.43
C LEU A 250 9.68 14.74 8.39
N VAL A 251 9.24 14.24 7.25
CA VAL A 251 7.87 13.84 6.94
C VAL A 251 7.76 12.35 6.67
N HIS A 252 8.61 11.85 5.77
CA HIS A 252 8.61 10.45 5.36
C HIS A 252 9.54 9.62 6.25
N PRO A 253 9.06 8.49 6.80
CA PRO A 253 9.94 7.52 7.45
C PRO A 253 11.01 7.04 6.47
N ASN A 254 12.26 7.01 6.93
CA ASN A 254 13.38 6.55 6.12
C ASN A 254 13.44 5.00 6.05
N PHE A 255 14.45 4.49 5.32
CA PHE A 255 14.65 3.06 5.14
C PHE A 255 14.75 2.29 6.48
N ALA A 256 15.44 2.82 7.48
CA ALA A 256 15.57 2.15 8.77
C ALA A 256 14.21 2.00 9.49
N ALA A 257 13.39 3.05 9.44
CA ALA A 257 12.03 3.02 10.00
C ALA A 257 11.11 2.07 9.25
N THR A 258 11.11 2.09 7.92
CA THR A 258 10.26 1.20 7.11
C THR A 258 10.66 -0.26 7.25
N SER A 259 11.97 -0.55 7.36
CA SER A 259 12.48 -1.90 7.63
C SER A 259 12.06 -2.40 9.01
N PHE A 260 12.13 -1.54 10.05
CA PHE A 260 11.65 -1.89 11.39
C PHE A 260 10.15 -2.20 11.41
N VAL A 261 9.34 -1.38 10.72
CA VAL A 261 7.89 -1.64 10.62
C VAL A 261 7.60 -2.95 9.89
N LEU A 262 8.35 -3.28 8.84
CA LEU A 262 8.21 -4.55 8.13
C LEU A 262 8.57 -5.74 9.03
N GLU A 263 9.65 -5.64 9.81
CA GLU A 263 10.02 -6.66 10.80
C GLU A 263 8.88 -6.88 11.80
N LYS A 264 8.32 -5.80 12.34
CA LYS A 264 7.19 -5.88 13.27
C LYS A 264 5.90 -6.39 12.61
N PHE A 265 5.68 -6.09 11.34
CA PHE A 265 4.58 -6.67 10.56
C PHE A 265 4.75 -8.19 10.42
N THR A 266 5.95 -8.65 10.09
CA THR A 266 6.25 -10.09 10.00
C THR A 266 6.04 -10.79 11.34
N GLU A 267 6.55 -10.21 12.43
CA GLU A 267 6.40 -10.75 13.77
C GLU A 267 4.93 -10.85 14.23
N ALA A 268 4.11 -9.84 13.92
CA ALA A 268 2.73 -9.78 14.40
C ALA A 268 1.73 -10.50 13.47
N CYS A 269 1.91 -10.34 12.14
CA CYS A 269 0.90 -10.72 11.16
C CYS A 269 1.19 -12.07 10.46
N MET A 270 2.39 -12.63 10.58
CA MET A 270 2.77 -13.88 9.92
C MET A 270 2.98 -14.99 10.94
N ASP A 271 2.74 -16.24 10.56
CA ASP A 271 3.13 -17.37 11.37
C ASP A 271 4.64 -17.66 11.25
N LYS A 272 5.14 -18.50 12.16
CA LYS A 272 6.56 -18.83 12.23
C LYS A 272 7.10 -19.44 10.93
N ALA A 273 6.34 -20.33 10.31
CA ALA A 273 6.76 -21.01 9.09
C ALA A 273 6.89 -20.04 7.91
N THR A 274 5.95 -19.11 7.78
CA THR A 274 5.99 -18.03 6.79
C THR A 274 7.19 -17.11 7.01
N GLY A 275 7.46 -16.72 8.25
CA GLY A 275 8.62 -15.89 8.60
C GLY A 275 9.96 -16.56 8.30
N GLU A 276 10.10 -17.86 8.62
CA GLU A 276 11.30 -18.65 8.32
C GLU A 276 11.52 -18.78 6.80
N LEU A 277 10.47 -19.04 6.04
CA LEU A 277 10.54 -19.13 4.57
C LEU A 277 10.89 -17.77 3.95
N MET A 278 10.29 -16.69 4.43
CA MET A 278 10.61 -15.33 4.01
C MET A 278 12.10 -15.00 4.22
N GLU A 279 12.67 -15.44 5.33
CA GLU A 279 14.09 -15.22 5.62
C GLU A 279 15.01 -16.02 4.65
N GLU A 280 14.61 -17.23 4.26
CA GLU A 280 15.35 -18.02 3.26
C GLU A 280 15.29 -17.35 1.86
N ILE A 281 14.11 -16.85 1.46
CA ILE A 281 13.95 -16.11 0.21
C ILE A 281 14.78 -14.82 0.25
N ARG A 282 14.74 -14.09 1.37
CA ARG A 282 15.52 -12.86 1.56
C ARG A 282 17.01 -13.06 1.32
N LYS A 283 17.58 -14.16 1.82
CA LYS A 283 19.01 -14.49 1.61
C LYS A 283 19.31 -14.70 0.13
N ILE A 284 18.42 -15.35 -0.62
CA ILE A 284 18.58 -15.57 -2.07
C ILE A 284 18.49 -14.25 -2.84
N VAL A 285 17.48 -13.44 -2.54
CA VAL A 285 17.26 -12.12 -3.17
C VAL A 285 18.42 -11.17 -2.90
N ILE A 286 18.93 -11.10 -1.66
CA ILE A 286 20.11 -10.29 -1.32
C ILE A 286 21.35 -10.80 -2.06
N SER A 287 21.53 -12.11 -2.18
CA SER A 287 22.65 -12.71 -2.90
C SER A 287 22.66 -12.33 -4.39
N ARG A 288 21.49 -12.18 -5.02
CA ARG A 288 21.37 -11.68 -6.39
C ARG A 288 21.83 -10.22 -6.54
N LYS A 289 21.55 -9.40 -5.52
CA LYS A 289 21.95 -7.97 -5.51
C LYS A 289 23.41 -7.75 -5.16
N HIS A 290 24.12 -8.79 -4.72
CA HIS A 290 25.52 -8.67 -4.34
C HIS A 290 26.39 -8.35 -5.56
N LYS A 291 27.16 -7.25 -5.48
CA LYS A 291 28.14 -6.86 -6.51
C LYS A 291 29.50 -7.43 -6.11
N PRO A 292 30.09 -8.34 -6.91
CA PRO A 292 31.41 -8.89 -6.60
C PRO A 292 32.48 -7.83 -6.75
N PHE A 293 33.50 -7.89 -5.93
CA PHE A 293 34.71 -7.06 -6.09
C PHE A 293 35.50 -7.49 -7.37
N GLN A 294 35.54 -8.82 -7.64
CA GLN A 294 36.08 -9.36 -8.86
C GLN A 294 35.22 -10.55 -9.32
N ALA A 295 34.52 -10.36 -10.44
CA ALA A 295 33.56 -11.35 -10.96
C ALA A 295 34.19 -12.63 -11.50
N GLU A 296 35.44 -12.56 -12.01
CA GLU A 296 36.11 -13.67 -12.68
C GLU A 296 36.79 -14.66 -11.72
N THR A 297 36.65 -14.48 -10.41
CA THR A 297 37.32 -15.34 -9.42
C THR A 297 36.59 -16.67 -9.25
N GLN A 298 37.36 -17.73 -8.94
CA GLN A 298 36.82 -19.03 -8.60
C GLN A 298 35.88 -18.97 -7.38
N ALA A 299 36.17 -18.10 -6.40
CA ALA A 299 35.33 -17.88 -5.23
C ALA A 299 33.94 -17.35 -5.62
N HIS A 300 33.90 -16.39 -6.56
CA HIS A 300 32.63 -15.85 -7.04
C HIS A 300 31.84 -16.89 -7.83
N ARG A 301 32.46 -17.67 -8.72
CA ARG A 301 31.79 -18.78 -9.43
C ARG A 301 31.20 -19.80 -8.45
N SER A 302 31.97 -20.19 -7.44
CA SER A 302 31.49 -21.12 -6.40
C SER A 302 30.32 -20.55 -5.62
N PHE A 303 30.33 -19.25 -5.28
CA PHE A 303 29.24 -18.56 -4.66
C PHE A 303 27.95 -18.61 -5.52
N LEU A 304 28.03 -18.25 -6.81
CA LEU A 304 26.92 -18.28 -7.75
C LEU A 304 26.32 -19.69 -7.89
N ALA A 305 27.20 -20.73 -8.03
CA ALA A 305 26.75 -22.11 -8.12
C ALA A 305 26.04 -22.56 -6.84
N THR A 306 26.51 -22.16 -5.66
CA THR A 306 25.85 -22.43 -4.38
C THR A 306 24.47 -21.76 -4.29
N GLN A 307 24.38 -20.49 -4.70
CA GLN A 307 23.08 -19.76 -4.69
C GLN A 307 22.11 -20.33 -5.71
N LEU A 308 22.57 -20.75 -6.88
CA LEU A 308 21.76 -21.44 -7.88
C LEU A 308 21.15 -22.73 -7.32
N GLN A 309 22.00 -23.57 -6.69
CA GLN A 309 21.54 -24.81 -6.07
C GLN A 309 20.51 -24.54 -4.99
N ARG A 310 20.76 -23.56 -4.13
CA ARG A 310 19.82 -23.16 -3.05
C ARG A 310 18.49 -22.65 -3.60
N ALA A 311 18.49 -21.73 -4.58
CA ALA A 311 17.29 -21.22 -5.20
C ALA A 311 16.47 -22.32 -5.89
N THR A 312 17.17 -23.22 -6.62
CA THR A 312 16.52 -24.35 -7.30
C THR A 312 15.88 -25.33 -6.29
N ALA A 313 16.58 -25.67 -5.22
CA ALA A 313 16.05 -26.53 -4.17
C ALA A 313 14.82 -25.91 -3.47
N LEU A 314 14.88 -24.60 -3.16
CA LEU A 314 13.76 -23.90 -2.54
C LEU A 314 12.54 -23.82 -3.49
N GLN A 315 12.75 -23.58 -4.78
CA GLN A 315 11.71 -23.60 -5.80
C GLN A 315 11.04 -24.98 -5.92
N GLN A 316 11.80 -26.06 -5.82
CA GLN A 316 11.26 -27.42 -5.85
C GLN A 316 10.47 -27.76 -4.58
N GLN A 317 10.94 -27.32 -3.44
CA GLN A 317 10.26 -27.52 -2.14
C GLN A 317 8.97 -26.71 -2.03
N TYR A 318 8.94 -25.49 -2.62
CA TYR A 318 7.82 -24.55 -2.58
C TYR A 318 7.44 -24.10 -4.00
N PRO A 319 6.72 -24.95 -4.77
CA PRO A 319 6.40 -24.66 -6.19
C PRO A 319 5.52 -23.44 -6.41
N PHE A 320 4.85 -22.96 -5.36
CA PHE A 320 3.99 -21.76 -5.38
C PHE A 320 4.79 -20.44 -5.29
N ILE A 321 6.11 -20.52 -5.04
CA ILE A 321 7.00 -19.34 -5.01
C ILE A 321 7.71 -19.24 -6.35
N ASP A 322 7.74 -18.05 -6.95
CA ASP A 322 8.47 -17.82 -8.20
C ASP A 322 9.88 -17.26 -7.94
N LEU A 323 10.90 -18.11 -8.05
CA LEU A 323 12.32 -17.75 -7.99
C LEU A 323 12.99 -17.80 -9.37
N SER A 324 12.22 -17.78 -10.45
CA SER A 324 12.73 -17.89 -11.82
C SER A 324 13.73 -16.78 -12.15
N GLU A 325 13.52 -15.58 -11.67
CA GLU A 325 14.40 -14.43 -11.87
C GLU A 325 15.77 -14.66 -11.23
N GLU A 326 15.81 -15.12 -9.97
CA GLU A 326 17.04 -15.42 -9.24
C GLU A 326 17.77 -16.61 -9.85
N ILE A 327 17.07 -17.67 -10.18
CA ILE A 327 17.63 -18.86 -10.84
C ILE A 327 18.25 -18.49 -12.18
N ASN A 328 17.58 -17.70 -13.01
CA ASN A 328 18.09 -17.26 -14.29
C ASN A 328 19.33 -16.36 -14.13
N PHE A 329 19.31 -15.43 -13.16
CA PHE A 329 20.47 -14.60 -12.85
C PHE A 329 21.70 -15.44 -12.48
N PHE A 330 21.56 -16.39 -11.54
CA PHE A 330 22.68 -17.23 -11.11
C PHE A 330 23.19 -18.17 -12.21
N LYS A 331 22.31 -18.63 -13.13
CA LYS A 331 22.72 -19.44 -14.28
C LYS A 331 23.53 -18.67 -15.32
N GLN A 332 23.17 -17.40 -15.58
CA GLN A 332 23.84 -16.57 -16.58
C GLN A 332 25.18 -16.01 -16.10
N SER A 333 25.35 -15.91 -14.80
CA SER A 333 26.51 -15.32 -14.16
C SER A 333 27.52 -16.36 -13.66
N SER A 334 27.21 -17.66 -13.81
CA SER A 334 28.06 -18.81 -13.38
C SER A 334 29.12 -19.18 -14.45
#